data_00a2061b93c88147fc2263466a7c9b13
#
_entry.id   00a2061b93c88147fc2263466a7c9b13
#
_cell.length_a   1.000
_cell.length_b   1.000
_cell.length_c   1.000
_cell.angle_alpha   90.00
_cell.angle_beta   90.00
_cell.angle_gamma   90.00
#
_symmetry.space_group_name_H-M   'P 1'
#
loop_
_entity.id
_entity.type
_entity.pdbx_description
1 polymer ?
#
loop_
_entity_poly.entity_id
_entity_poly.type
_entity_poly.pdbx_seq_one_letter_code
_entity_poly.pdbx_strand_id
1 'polypeptide(L)'
;MPGKSSATLLCAALAAAVPLAAPALAEGDPAAGKAAFRKCAACHTVDQANRVGPNLAGIVGRPVASVEGFRYSAAMKAFGEGGKVWDEALLAEYVAAPRTVVKGTTMAFAGIRKEQEIADLIAYLKDPAGAE
;
A
#
# COMPACT_ATOMS: atom_id res chain seq x y z
N MET A 1 -75.97 -4.35 -7.81
CA MET A 1 -74.99 -5.18 -7.10
C MET A 1 -73.63 -4.54 -7.25
N PRO A 2 -72.97 -4.03 -6.25
CA PRO A 2 -71.71 -3.35 -6.40
C PRO A 2 -70.53 -4.34 -6.39
N GLY A 3 -69.70 -4.22 -7.42
CA GLY A 3 -68.47 -4.99 -7.58
C GLY A 3 -67.40 -4.54 -6.57
N LYS A 4 -66.81 -5.52 -5.90
CA LYS A 4 -65.68 -5.28 -4.96
C LYS A 4 -64.36 -5.22 -5.73
N SER A 5 -63.79 -4.00 -5.79
CA SER A 5 -62.42 -3.77 -6.28
C SER A 5 -61.42 -4.15 -5.18
N SER A 6 -60.70 -5.21 -5.41
CA SER A 6 -59.55 -5.59 -4.55
C SER A 6 -58.33 -4.79 -5.02
N ALA A 7 -57.89 -3.86 -4.16
CA ALA A 7 -56.64 -3.15 -4.36
C ALA A 7 -55.47 -4.01 -3.81
N THR A 8 -54.65 -4.52 -4.73
CA THR A 8 -53.45 -5.24 -4.37
C THR A 8 -52.31 -4.24 -4.06
N LEU A 9 -51.97 -4.12 -2.78
CA LEU A 9 -50.78 -3.35 -2.37
C LEU A 9 -49.50 -4.13 -2.75
N LEU A 10 -48.77 -3.63 -3.73
CA LEU A 10 -47.40 -4.07 -4.02
C LEU A 10 -46.45 -3.40 -3.02
N CYS A 11 -45.98 -4.14 -2.02
CA CYS A 11 -44.87 -3.73 -1.18
C CYS A 11 -43.56 -3.91 -1.95
N ALA A 12 -43.03 -2.80 -2.50
CA ALA A 12 -41.68 -2.77 -3.06
C ALA A 12 -40.66 -2.73 -1.92
N ALA A 13 -39.99 -3.83 -1.66
CA ALA A 13 -38.86 -3.87 -0.72
C ALA A 13 -37.64 -3.23 -1.41
N LEU A 14 -37.28 -2.01 -0.98
CA LEU A 14 -35.99 -1.42 -1.34
C LEU A 14 -34.89 -2.17 -0.58
N ALA A 15 -34.13 -3.00 -1.26
CA ALA A 15 -32.89 -3.56 -0.75
C ALA A 15 -31.83 -2.44 -0.75
N ALA A 16 -31.54 -1.89 0.42
CA ALA A 16 -30.42 -0.96 0.60
C ALA A 16 -29.11 -1.74 0.47
N ALA A 17 -28.39 -1.54 -0.64
CA ALA A 17 -27.02 -2.03 -0.78
C ALA A 17 -26.11 -1.25 0.16
N VAL A 18 -25.63 -1.90 1.23
CA VAL A 18 -24.60 -1.35 2.11
C VAL A 18 -23.27 -1.48 1.37
N PRO A 19 -22.58 -0.38 1.04
CA PRO A 19 -21.25 -0.47 0.45
C PRO A 19 -20.30 -1.07 1.51
N LEU A 20 -19.63 -2.18 1.17
CA LEU A 20 -18.49 -2.67 1.94
C LEU A 20 -17.36 -1.65 1.75
N ALA A 21 -17.16 -0.80 2.75
CA ALA A 21 -15.98 0.04 2.80
C ALA A 21 -14.75 -0.87 3.00
N ALA A 22 -13.81 -0.84 2.07
CA ALA A 22 -12.50 -1.44 2.28
C ALA A 22 -11.85 -0.78 3.50
N PRO A 23 -11.11 -1.54 4.34
CA PRO A 23 -10.39 -0.94 5.47
C PRO A 23 -9.42 0.11 4.91
N ALA A 24 -9.67 1.37 5.20
CA ALA A 24 -8.72 2.44 4.96
C ALA A 24 -7.55 2.26 5.93
N LEU A 25 -6.31 2.41 5.44
CA LEU A 25 -5.16 2.53 6.32
C LEU A 25 -5.43 3.69 7.29
N ALA A 26 -5.00 3.53 8.54
CA ALA A 26 -5.04 4.63 9.48
C ALA A 26 -4.29 5.84 8.90
N GLU A 27 -4.76 7.04 9.21
CA GLU A 27 -4.04 8.26 8.80
C GLU A 27 -2.65 8.25 9.45
N GLY A 28 -1.60 8.37 8.62
CA GLY A 28 -0.21 8.33 9.06
C GLY A 28 0.34 9.71 9.34
N ASP A 29 1.24 9.80 10.31
CA ASP A 29 2.03 11.00 10.62
C ASP A 29 3.38 10.95 9.89
N PRO A 30 3.67 11.86 8.92
CA PRO A 30 4.93 11.87 8.19
C PRO A 30 6.16 12.09 9.08
N ALA A 31 6.05 12.83 10.18
CA ALA A 31 7.17 13.05 11.10
C ALA A 31 7.52 11.78 11.87
N ALA A 32 6.51 11.04 12.33
CA ALA A 32 6.69 9.69 12.89
C ALA A 32 7.21 8.72 11.83
N GLY A 33 6.75 8.84 10.59
CA GLY A 33 7.21 8.05 9.45
C GLY A 33 8.68 8.27 9.12
N LYS A 34 9.18 9.50 9.21
CA LYS A 34 10.61 9.82 9.10
C LYS A 34 11.44 9.09 10.18
N ALA A 35 10.91 9.00 11.40
CA ALA A 35 11.55 8.21 12.45
C ALA A 35 11.53 6.70 12.14
N ALA A 36 10.42 6.18 11.61
CA ALA A 36 10.29 4.78 11.20
C ALA A 36 11.25 4.45 10.03
N PHE A 37 11.45 5.38 9.09
CA PHE A 37 12.33 5.24 7.94
C PHE A 37 13.80 4.97 8.31
N ARG A 38 14.24 5.30 9.51
CA ARG A 38 15.60 4.96 9.98
C ARG A 38 15.90 3.47 9.87
N LYS A 39 14.90 2.60 9.95
CA LYS A 39 15.04 1.15 9.74
C LYS A 39 15.36 0.78 8.29
N CYS A 40 15.09 1.68 7.37
CA CYS A 40 15.27 1.51 5.92
C CYS A 40 16.53 2.22 5.41
N ALA A 41 16.95 3.29 6.10
CA ALA A 41 17.97 4.25 5.66
C ALA A 41 19.38 3.65 5.47
N ALA A 42 19.68 2.50 6.09
CA ALA A 42 20.95 1.81 5.85
C ALA A 42 21.06 1.31 4.39
N CYS A 43 19.92 0.96 3.77
CA CYS A 43 19.88 0.36 2.43
C CYS A 43 19.15 1.21 1.39
N HIS A 44 18.31 2.16 1.80
CA HIS A 44 17.49 2.97 0.91
C HIS A 44 17.67 4.48 1.17
N THR A 45 17.36 5.27 0.15
CA THR A 45 17.20 6.73 0.28
C THR A 45 15.80 7.13 -0.17
N VAL A 46 15.40 8.35 0.14
CA VAL A 46 14.19 9.00 -0.41
C VAL A 46 14.53 10.02 -1.51
N ASP A 47 15.81 10.16 -1.84
CA ASP A 47 16.31 10.88 -3.01
C ASP A 47 16.54 9.93 -4.20
N GLN A 48 17.16 10.40 -5.28
CA GLN A 48 17.42 9.61 -6.49
C GLN A 48 18.62 8.66 -6.37
N ALA A 49 19.30 8.60 -5.22
CA ALA A 49 20.50 7.79 -5.06
C ALA A 49 20.15 6.34 -4.67
N ASN A 50 20.60 5.39 -5.50
CA ASN A 50 20.56 3.97 -5.15
C ASN A 50 21.67 3.64 -4.14
N ARG A 51 21.40 2.71 -3.23
CA ARG A 51 22.36 2.12 -2.30
C ARG A 51 22.37 0.60 -2.42
N VAL A 52 22.45 -0.11 -1.33
CA VAL A 52 22.26 -1.57 -1.30
C VAL A 52 20.88 -1.96 -1.85
N GLY A 53 19.86 -1.17 -1.52
CA GLY A 53 18.53 -1.20 -2.11
C GLY A 53 18.29 -0.08 -3.12
N PRO A 54 17.21 -0.14 -3.91
CA PRO A 54 16.83 0.95 -4.80
C PRO A 54 16.42 2.18 -4.00
N ASN A 55 16.52 3.36 -4.62
CA ASN A 55 15.93 4.55 -4.01
C ASN A 55 14.41 4.42 -3.92
N LEU A 56 13.82 5.08 -2.94
CA LEU A 56 12.38 5.09 -2.67
C LEU A 56 11.72 6.43 -3.05
N ALA A 57 12.42 7.29 -3.79
CA ALA A 57 11.84 8.55 -4.29
C ALA A 57 10.59 8.27 -5.14
N GLY A 58 9.44 8.83 -4.72
CA GLY A 58 8.19 8.63 -5.44
C GLY A 58 7.70 7.18 -5.50
N ILE A 59 8.03 6.37 -4.50
CA ILE A 59 7.70 4.93 -4.49
C ILE A 59 6.20 4.66 -4.56
N VAL A 60 5.36 5.51 -3.94
CA VAL A 60 3.91 5.34 -3.96
C VAL A 60 3.38 5.58 -5.37
N GLY A 61 2.74 4.57 -5.94
CA GLY A 61 2.26 4.57 -7.34
C GLY A 61 3.32 4.22 -8.39
N ARG A 62 4.57 3.98 -7.99
CA ARG A 62 5.65 3.59 -8.92
C ARG A 62 5.53 2.11 -9.31
N PRO A 63 5.78 1.74 -10.59
CA PRO A 63 5.82 0.34 -10.99
C PRO A 63 6.86 -0.45 -10.20
N VAL A 64 6.53 -1.69 -9.86
CA VAL A 64 7.44 -2.60 -9.14
C VAL A 64 8.67 -2.89 -10.03
N ALA A 65 9.83 -2.93 -9.41
CA ALA A 65 11.13 -3.21 -10.05
C ALA A 65 11.51 -2.26 -11.21
N SER A 66 11.12 -0.97 -11.11
CA SER A 66 11.24 -0.01 -12.21
C SER A 66 12.34 1.04 -12.06
N VAL A 67 13.11 1.05 -10.96
CA VAL A 67 14.20 2.04 -10.81
C VAL A 67 15.29 1.77 -11.82
N GLU A 68 15.56 2.76 -12.67
CA GLU A 68 16.58 2.68 -13.68
C GLU A 68 17.98 2.52 -13.06
N GLY A 69 18.81 1.68 -13.66
CA GLY A 69 20.16 1.41 -13.18
C GLY A 69 20.25 0.55 -11.92
N PHE A 70 19.13 0.17 -11.27
CA PHE A 70 19.16 -0.74 -10.13
C PHE A 70 18.96 -2.19 -10.57
N ARG A 71 19.81 -3.09 -10.09
CA ARG A 71 19.72 -4.52 -10.40
C ARG A 71 18.84 -5.25 -9.36
N TYR A 72 17.58 -5.40 -9.69
CA TYR A 72 16.63 -6.16 -8.88
C TYR A 72 16.89 -7.66 -8.92
N SER A 73 16.49 -8.36 -7.84
CA SER A 73 16.44 -9.82 -7.82
C SER A 73 15.44 -10.38 -8.84
N ALA A 74 15.66 -11.62 -9.27
CA ALA A 74 14.70 -12.32 -10.14
C ALA A 74 13.31 -12.40 -9.52
N ALA A 75 13.23 -12.61 -8.19
CA ALA A 75 11.98 -12.66 -7.45
C ALA A 75 11.21 -11.32 -7.51
N MET A 76 11.91 -10.18 -7.34
CA MET A 76 11.28 -8.87 -7.41
C MET A 76 10.83 -8.52 -8.83
N LYS A 77 11.60 -8.89 -9.85
CA LYS A 77 11.21 -8.72 -11.25
C LYS A 77 9.95 -9.52 -11.58
N ALA A 78 9.91 -10.80 -11.21
CA ALA A 78 8.76 -11.65 -11.41
C ALA A 78 7.52 -11.14 -10.65
N PHE A 79 7.73 -10.61 -9.44
CA PHE A 79 6.64 -10.01 -8.66
C PHE A 79 6.04 -8.78 -9.35
N GLY A 80 6.84 -8.00 -10.09
CA GLY A 80 6.40 -6.82 -10.85
C GLY A 80 5.74 -7.11 -12.19
N GLU A 81 5.75 -8.37 -12.63
CA GLU A 81 5.11 -8.75 -13.90
C GLU A 81 3.61 -8.42 -13.90
N GLY A 82 3.06 -8.11 -15.07
CA GLY A 82 1.68 -7.70 -15.22
C GLY A 82 1.39 -6.23 -14.88
N GLY A 83 2.45 -5.40 -14.74
CA GLY A 83 2.28 -3.96 -14.50
C GLY A 83 1.91 -3.61 -13.07
N LYS A 84 2.28 -4.45 -12.11
CA LYS A 84 2.05 -4.20 -10.69
C LYS A 84 2.72 -2.91 -10.23
N VAL A 85 2.01 -2.11 -9.45
CA VAL A 85 2.50 -0.85 -8.88
C VAL A 85 2.53 -0.91 -7.37
N TRP A 86 3.42 -0.15 -6.77
CA TRP A 86 3.47 0.05 -5.32
C TRP A 86 2.39 1.04 -4.88
N ASP A 87 1.14 0.61 -4.81
CA ASP A 87 0.13 1.38 -4.10
C ASP A 87 0.31 1.29 -2.58
N GLU A 88 -0.44 2.10 -1.84
CA GLU A 88 -0.31 2.16 -0.38
C GLU A 88 -0.63 0.82 0.29
N ALA A 89 -1.62 0.09 -0.21
CA ALA A 89 -2.01 -1.21 0.34
C ALA A 89 -0.91 -2.26 0.13
N LEU A 90 -0.36 -2.36 -1.09
CA LEU A 90 0.72 -3.29 -1.39
C LEU A 90 2.01 -2.93 -0.64
N LEU A 91 2.31 -1.64 -0.49
CA LEU A 91 3.44 -1.20 0.34
C LEU A 91 3.26 -1.60 1.80
N ALA A 92 2.05 -1.42 2.35
CA ALA A 92 1.74 -1.82 3.72
C ALA A 92 1.96 -3.32 3.93
N GLU A 93 1.43 -4.15 3.03
CA GLU A 93 1.63 -5.60 3.07
C GLU A 93 3.11 -5.97 2.96
N TYR A 94 3.82 -5.34 2.01
CA TYR A 94 5.22 -5.64 1.77
C TYR A 94 6.12 -5.28 2.95
N VAL A 95 5.97 -4.08 3.53
CA VAL A 95 6.80 -3.67 4.68
C VAL A 95 6.44 -4.42 5.97
N ALA A 96 5.22 -4.96 6.07
CA ALA A 96 4.82 -5.82 7.18
C ALA A 96 5.50 -7.20 7.12
N ALA A 97 5.60 -7.79 5.92
CA ALA A 97 6.08 -9.16 5.74
C ALA A 97 6.79 -9.35 4.38
N PRO A 98 7.97 -8.74 4.16
CA PRO A 98 8.60 -8.72 2.83
C PRO A 98 8.83 -10.10 2.22
N ARG A 99 9.27 -11.07 3.04
CA ARG A 99 9.56 -12.44 2.58
C ARG A 99 8.31 -13.25 2.28
N THR A 100 7.18 -12.88 2.85
CA THR A 100 5.88 -13.50 2.56
C THR A 100 5.31 -13.00 1.26
N VAL A 101 5.38 -11.67 1.04
CA VAL A 101 4.84 -11.01 -0.16
C VAL A 101 5.69 -11.31 -1.38
N VAL A 102 7.02 -11.20 -1.26
CA VAL A 102 7.97 -11.53 -2.34
C VAL A 102 8.87 -12.67 -1.89
N LYS A 103 8.43 -13.90 -2.18
CA LYS A 103 9.22 -15.10 -1.88
C LYS A 103 10.53 -15.07 -2.67
N GLY A 104 11.65 -15.19 -1.95
CA GLY A 104 12.97 -15.08 -2.57
C GLY A 104 13.50 -13.64 -2.69
N THR A 105 12.87 -12.68 -2.04
CA THR A 105 13.41 -11.32 -1.93
C THR A 105 14.82 -11.32 -1.33
N THR A 106 15.70 -10.49 -1.85
CA THR A 106 17.04 -10.26 -1.30
C THR A 106 17.05 -9.21 -0.19
N MET A 107 15.93 -8.53 0.07
CA MET A 107 15.80 -7.55 1.14
C MET A 107 15.84 -8.25 2.51
N ALA A 108 16.90 -8.00 3.27
CA ALA A 108 17.09 -8.58 4.60
C ALA A 108 16.39 -7.75 5.68
N PHE A 109 15.06 -7.77 5.67
CA PHE A 109 14.22 -7.03 6.60
C PHE A 109 13.12 -7.91 7.17
N ALA A 110 12.94 -7.87 8.50
CA ALA A 110 11.98 -8.75 9.18
C ALA A 110 10.52 -8.26 9.09
N GLY A 111 10.33 -7.00 8.75
CA GLY A 111 9.00 -6.37 8.67
C GLY A 111 8.67 -5.48 9.87
N ILE A 112 7.65 -4.64 9.69
CA ILE A 112 7.07 -3.77 10.71
C ILE A 112 5.76 -4.40 11.18
N ARG A 113 5.56 -4.54 12.50
CA ARG A 113 4.38 -5.21 13.06
C ARG A 113 3.26 -4.26 13.47
N LYS A 114 3.58 -3.00 13.72
CA LYS A 114 2.61 -2.00 14.18
C LYS A 114 1.98 -1.32 12.97
N GLU A 115 0.67 -1.47 12.81
CA GLU A 115 -0.09 -0.88 11.70
C GLU A 115 0.08 0.64 11.62
N GLN A 116 0.05 1.33 12.77
CA GLN A 116 0.27 2.78 12.80
C GLN A 116 1.67 3.16 12.29
N GLU A 117 2.71 2.43 12.66
CA GLU A 117 4.06 2.69 12.17
C GLU A 117 4.19 2.46 10.65
N ILE A 118 3.43 1.51 10.10
CA ILE A 118 3.34 1.29 8.66
C ILE A 118 2.64 2.47 7.99
N ALA A 119 1.51 2.92 8.53
CA ALA A 119 0.79 4.08 8.01
C ALA A 119 1.66 5.35 8.04
N ASP A 120 2.36 5.59 9.14
CA ASP A 120 3.29 6.72 9.30
C ASP A 120 4.42 6.65 8.26
N LEU A 121 5.04 5.47 8.08
CA LEU A 121 6.08 5.27 7.07
C LEU A 121 5.57 5.58 5.66
N ILE A 122 4.39 5.11 5.30
CA ILE A 122 3.80 5.37 3.98
C ILE A 122 3.50 6.86 3.81
N ALA A 123 2.98 7.53 4.83
CA ALA A 123 2.76 8.97 4.80
C ALA A 123 4.07 9.74 4.54
N TYR A 124 5.15 9.34 5.19
CA TYR A 124 6.48 9.90 4.95
C TYR A 124 6.97 9.64 3.51
N LEU A 125 6.81 8.42 3.00
CA LEU A 125 7.25 8.06 1.64
C LEU A 125 6.47 8.76 0.53
N LYS A 126 5.25 9.23 0.82
CA LYS A 126 4.45 10.04 -0.12
C LYS A 126 5.01 11.45 -0.29
N ASP A 127 5.47 12.06 0.79
CA ASP A 127 6.06 13.40 0.80
C ASP A 127 7.19 13.50 1.83
N PRO A 128 8.40 13.02 1.50
CA PRO A 128 9.53 13.08 2.42
C PRO A 128 9.97 14.51 2.78
N ALA A 129 9.73 15.48 1.89
CA ALA A 129 10.09 16.87 2.11
C ALA A 129 9.14 17.58 3.08
N GLY A 130 7.88 17.20 3.10
CA GLY A 130 6.87 17.75 4.00
C GLY A 130 6.97 17.27 5.46
N ALA A 131 7.91 16.37 5.76
CA ALA A 131 8.14 15.81 7.10
C ALA A 131 9.22 16.55 7.91
N GLU A 132 9.54 17.80 7.57
CA GLU A 132 10.52 18.65 8.29
C GLU A 132 9.88 19.44 9.44
#